data_82e57ae483a90e104f6acfb83e1bcce1
#
_entry.id   82e57ae483a90e104f6acfb83e1bcce1
#
_cell.length_a   1.000
_cell.length_b   1.000
_cell.length_c   1.000
_cell.angle_alpha   90.00
_cell.angle_beta   90.00
_cell.angle_gamma   90.00
#
_symmetry.space_group_name_H-M   'P 1'
#
loop_
_entity.id
_entity.type
_entity.pdbx_description
1 polymer ?
#
loop_
_entity_poly.entity_id
_entity_poly.type
_entity_poly.pdbx_seq_one_letter_code
_entity_poly.pdbx_strand_id
1 'polypeptide(L)'
;LKQTPLNAVHRALGGKMVDFGGWDMPINYPAGMIAEHLRTRTHSGLFDVSHMGEIHVTGKDAIAFVNRLCSNDVTKLVDGQAQYSALTRESGTVVDDLLVYRLAEDRLMLVVNATTTEKDWEWITSHKKDEDVELRQASVEYCQLALQGPDAV
;
A
#
# COMPACT_ATOMS: atom_id res chain seq x y z
N LEU A 1 -16.77 -12.35 -0.65
CA LEU A 1 -15.81 -11.25 -0.75
C LEU A 1 -15.16 -11.00 0.61
N LYS A 2 -13.89 -10.64 0.63
CA LYS A 2 -13.20 -10.14 1.82
C LYS A 2 -13.81 -8.79 2.24
N GLN A 3 -13.70 -8.44 3.51
CA GLN A 3 -14.22 -7.18 4.04
C GLN A 3 -13.13 -6.43 4.80
N THR A 4 -13.08 -5.12 4.64
CA THR A 4 -12.23 -4.26 5.46
C THR A 4 -12.84 -4.08 6.85
N PRO A 5 -12.09 -3.64 7.86
CA PRO A 5 -12.64 -3.30 9.17
C PRO A 5 -13.75 -2.23 9.11
N LEU A 6 -13.77 -1.39 8.08
CA LEU A 6 -14.77 -0.34 7.90
C LEU A 6 -15.98 -0.74 7.02
N ASN A 7 -16.10 -2.00 6.59
CA ASN A 7 -17.18 -2.44 5.70
C ASN A 7 -18.58 -2.07 6.22
N ALA A 8 -18.84 -2.30 7.52
CA ALA A 8 -20.12 -1.95 8.13
C ALA A 8 -20.37 -0.44 8.13
N VAL A 9 -19.32 0.37 8.29
CA VAL A 9 -19.40 1.84 8.24
C VAL A 9 -19.73 2.31 6.83
N HIS A 10 -19.11 1.74 5.80
CA HIS A 10 -19.41 2.05 4.40
C HIS A 10 -20.87 1.80 4.08
N ARG A 11 -21.42 0.66 4.52
CA ARG A 11 -22.84 0.34 4.33
C ARG A 11 -23.77 1.29 5.09
N ALA A 12 -23.43 1.63 6.33
CA ALA A 12 -24.20 2.59 7.13
C ALA A 12 -24.24 3.99 6.51
N LEU A 13 -23.18 4.39 5.82
CA LEU A 13 -23.08 5.65 5.07
C LEU A 13 -23.73 5.59 3.69
N GLY A 14 -24.38 4.48 3.32
CA GLY A 14 -25.04 4.31 2.03
C GLY A 14 -24.09 4.07 0.87
N GLY A 15 -22.89 3.54 1.14
CA GLY A 15 -21.92 3.17 0.12
C GLY A 15 -22.47 2.12 -0.84
N LYS A 16 -22.31 2.36 -2.15
CA LYS A 16 -22.65 1.39 -3.19
C LYS A 16 -21.54 0.36 -3.27
N MET A 17 -21.76 -0.78 -2.61
CA MET A 17 -20.77 -1.84 -2.50
C MET A 17 -20.66 -2.63 -3.79
N VAL A 18 -19.43 -2.97 -4.19
CA VAL A 18 -19.10 -3.78 -5.37
C VAL A 18 -17.97 -4.76 -5.06
N ASP A 19 -17.80 -5.79 -5.91
CA ASP A 19 -16.59 -6.60 -5.93
C ASP A 19 -15.43 -5.78 -6.52
N PHE A 20 -14.47 -5.45 -5.67
CA PHE A 20 -13.26 -4.74 -6.05
C PHE A 20 -12.05 -5.64 -5.79
N GLY A 21 -11.70 -6.45 -6.78
CA GLY A 21 -10.56 -7.37 -6.67
C GLY A 21 -10.70 -8.40 -5.55
N GLY A 22 -11.91 -8.94 -5.34
CA GLY A 22 -12.22 -9.91 -4.30
C GLY A 22 -12.60 -9.30 -2.94
N TRP A 23 -12.65 -7.98 -2.85
CA TRP A 23 -13.07 -7.24 -1.65
C TRP A 23 -14.42 -6.59 -1.86
N ASP A 24 -15.23 -6.54 -0.80
CA ASP A 24 -16.52 -5.84 -0.76
C ASP A 24 -16.28 -4.37 -0.40
N MET A 25 -16.15 -3.51 -1.43
CA MET A 25 -15.73 -2.12 -1.29
C MET A 25 -16.75 -1.14 -1.86
N PRO A 26 -16.88 0.07 -1.29
CA PRO A 26 -17.77 1.11 -1.84
C PRO A 26 -17.14 1.74 -3.09
N ILE A 27 -17.89 1.79 -4.18
CA ILE A 27 -17.47 2.52 -5.39
C ILE A 27 -17.84 4.01 -5.34
N ASN A 28 -18.89 4.35 -4.63
CA ASN A 28 -19.32 5.72 -4.37
C ASN A 28 -20.37 5.74 -3.25
N TYR A 29 -20.65 6.94 -2.73
CA TYR A 29 -21.68 7.23 -1.76
C TYR A 29 -22.85 8.03 -2.39
N PRO A 30 -23.93 8.36 -1.63
CA PRO A 30 -25.12 9.03 -2.18
C PRO A 30 -24.86 10.36 -2.90
N ALA A 31 -23.77 11.07 -2.56
CA ALA A 31 -23.37 12.30 -3.25
C ALA A 31 -22.91 12.05 -4.70
N GLY A 32 -22.46 10.85 -4.99
CA GLY A 32 -22.00 10.42 -6.31
C GLY A 32 -20.53 10.73 -6.59
N MET A 33 -19.92 9.92 -7.47
CA MET A 33 -18.48 9.97 -7.79
C MET A 33 -17.95 11.35 -8.17
N ILE A 34 -18.72 12.13 -8.95
CA ILE A 34 -18.27 13.45 -9.39
C ILE A 34 -18.15 14.41 -8.21
N ALA A 35 -19.15 14.42 -7.32
CA ALA A 35 -19.12 15.28 -6.13
C ALA A 35 -17.95 14.88 -5.18
N GLU A 36 -17.77 13.57 -4.96
CA GLU A 36 -16.67 13.04 -4.14
C GLU A 36 -15.29 13.38 -4.74
N HIS A 37 -15.14 13.22 -6.07
CA HIS A 37 -13.92 13.60 -6.78
C HIS A 37 -13.63 15.10 -6.63
N LEU A 38 -14.60 15.97 -6.91
CA LEU A 38 -14.44 17.41 -6.79
C LEU A 38 -14.14 17.82 -5.34
N ARG A 39 -14.77 17.18 -4.35
CA ARG A 39 -14.48 17.44 -2.94
C ARG A 39 -13.03 17.13 -2.60
N THR A 40 -12.51 15.98 -3.03
CA THR A 40 -11.11 15.61 -2.83
C THR A 40 -10.14 16.56 -3.54
N ARG A 41 -10.49 17.05 -4.75
CA ARG A 41 -9.66 17.98 -5.52
C ARG A 41 -9.62 19.40 -4.95
N THR A 42 -10.68 19.81 -4.25
CA THR A 42 -10.82 21.19 -3.77
C THR A 42 -10.65 21.32 -2.24
N HIS A 43 -10.78 20.24 -1.50
CA HIS A 43 -10.70 20.19 -0.04
C HIS A 43 -9.95 18.92 0.40
N SER A 44 -10.68 17.96 1.00
CA SER A 44 -10.11 16.69 1.42
C SER A 44 -11.09 15.53 1.20
N GLY A 45 -10.53 14.34 1.01
CA GLY A 45 -11.23 13.05 0.97
C GLY A 45 -10.49 12.02 1.82
N LEU A 46 -11.25 11.18 2.52
CA LEU A 46 -10.74 10.06 3.30
C LEU A 46 -11.09 8.77 2.57
N PHE A 47 -10.07 7.95 2.30
CA PHE A 47 -10.20 6.69 1.58
C PHE A 47 -9.84 5.51 2.47
N ASP A 48 -10.71 4.49 2.53
CA ASP A 48 -10.35 3.19 3.08
C ASP A 48 -9.51 2.43 2.05
N VAL A 49 -8.26 2.19 2.38
CA VAL A 49 -7.30 1.42 1.58
C VAL A 49 -6.81 0.19 2.34
N SER A 50 -7.58 -0.27 3.34
CA SER A 50 -7.26 -1.44 4.16
C SER A 50 -7.29 -2.77 3.41
N HIS A 51 -7.64 -2.76 2.14
CA HIS A 51 -7.56 -3.92 1.25
C HIS A 51 -6.16 -4.12 0.66
N MET A 52 -5.28 -3.12 0.76
CA MET A 52 -3.90 -3.22 0.30
C MET A 52 -3.11 -4.25 1.11
N GLY A 53 -1.94 -4.64 0.61
CA GLY A 53 -1.04 -5.54 1.31
C GLY A 53 0.09 -4.77 1.99
N GLU A 54 0.38 -5.11 3.26
CA GLU A 54 1.49 -4.53 4.02
C GLU A 54 2.54 -5.60 4.32
N ILE A 55 3.78 -5.31 3.91
CA ILE A 55 4.95 -6.18 4.13
C ILE A 55 5.99 -5.41 4.92
N HIS A 56 6.33 -5.90 6.11
CA HIS A 56 7.43 -5.37 6.90
C HIS A 56 8.75 -5.99 6.47
N VAL A 57 9.76 -5.14 6.36
CA VAL A 57 11.16 -5.51 6.13
C VAL A 57 11.96 -4.90 7.27
N THR A 58 12.51 -5.73 8.16
CA THR A 58 13.27 -5.28 9.33
C THR A 58 14.66 -5.92 9.34
N GLY A 59 15.65 -5.21 9.86
CA GLY A 59 17.03 -5.66 9.95
C GLY A 59 18.02 -4.67 9.39
N LYS A 60 19.31 -4.86 9.72
CA LYS A 60 20.37 -3.91 9.34
C LYS A 60 20.53 -3.72 7.82
N ASP A 61 20.13 -4.74 7.05
CA ASP A 61 20.25 -4.71 5.60
C ASP A 61 18.92 -4.35 4.91
N ALA A 62 17.87 -3.90 5.66
CA ALA A 62 16.53 -3.63 5.13
C ALA A 62 16.54 -2.63 3.96
N ILE A 63 17.23 -1.50 4.10
CA ILE A 63 17.32 -0.49 3.05
C ILE A 63 18.03 -1.06 1.82
N ALA A 64 19.17 -1.73 1.99
CA ALA A 64 19.94 -2.30 0.89
C ALA A 64 19.15 -3.39 0.15
N PHE A 65 18.45 -4.25 0.89
CA PHE A 65 17.60 -5.29 0.34
C PHE A 65 16.47 -4.70 -0.53
N VAL A 66 15.66 -3.77 0.02
CA VAL A 66 14.55 -3.17 -0.72
C VAL A 66 15.04 -2.33 -1.88
N ASN A 67 16.16 -1.59 -1.71
CA ASN A 67 16.75 -0.80 -2.79
C ASN A 67 17.17 -1.65 -4.00
N ARG A 68 17.60 -2.88 -3.77
CA ARG A 68 17.96 -3.83 -4.84
C ARG A 68 16.74 -4.33 -5.63
N LEU A 69 15.55 -4.35 -5.03
CA LEU A 69 14.32 -4.82 -5.65
C LEU A 69 13.55 -3.73 -6.39
N CYS A 70 13.78 -2.47 -6.02
CA CYS A 70 13.00 -1.33 -6.44
C CYS A 70 13.69 -0.49 -7.53
N SER A 71 12.90 0.11 -8.40
CA SER A 71 13.39 1.02 -9.44
C SER A 71 13.81 2.40 -8.91
N ASN A 72 13.22 2.84 -7.79
CA ASN A 72 13.55 4.11 -7.15
C ASN A 72 14.59 3.92 -6.03
N ASP A 73 15.40 4.96 -5.79
CA ASP A 73 16.49 4.93 -4.81
C ASP A 73 15.95 5.08 -3.37
N VAL A 74 15.81 3.94 -2.69
CA VAL A 74 15.31 3.85 -1.31
C VAL A 74 16.26 4.49 -0.30
N THR A 75 17.56 4.59 -0.64
CA THR A 75 18.57 5.19 0.25
C THR A 75 18.34 6.70 0.48
N LYS A 76 17.59 7.35 -0.40
CA LYS A 76 17.24 8.77 -0.28
C LYS A 76 16.11 9.06 0.71
N LEU A 77 15.36 8.04 1.12
CA LEU A 77 14.31 8.21 2.12
C LEU A 77 14.92 8.53 3.49
N VAL A 78 14.29 9.45 4.21
CA VAL A 78 14.52 9.63 5.65
C VAL A 78 13.33 9.07 6.44
N ASP A 79 13.50 8.87 7.74
CA ASP A 79 12.48 8.30 8.60
C ASP A 79 11.17 9.12 8.53
N GLY A 80 10.05 8.43 8.38
CA GLY A 80 8.73 9.02 8.20
C GLY A 80 8.38 9.37 6.74
N GLN A 81 9.29 9.20 5.79
CA GLN A 81 9.00 9.41 4.38
C GLN A 81 8.53 8.15 3.66
N ALA A 82 7.82 8.38 2.57
CA ALA A 82 7.44 7.34 1.62
C ALA A 82 7.81 7.74 0.19
N GLN A 83 8.03 6.74 -0.66
CA GLN A 83 8.20 6.94 -2.10
C GLN A 83 7.42 5.90 -2.89
N TYR A 84 6.90 6.32 -4.03
CA TYR A 84 6.36 5.42 -5.04
C TYR A 84 7.50 4.77 -5.82
N SER A 85 7.40 3.46 -6.06
CA SER A 85 8.41 2.69 -6.76
C SER A 85 7.79 1.52 -7.53
N ALA A 86 8.63 0.75 -8.22
CA ALA A 86 8.23 -0.48 -8.88
C ALA A 86 9.21 -1.59 -8.52
N LEU A 87 8.69 -2.79 -8.28
CA LEU A 87 9.48 -4.02 -8.28
C LEU A 87 9.84 -4.38 -9.71
N THR A 88 11.13 -4.62 -9.96
CA THR A 88 11.64 -4.84 -11.33
C THR A 88 12.44 -6.12 -11.45
N ARG A 89 12.33 -6.77 -12.62
CA ARG A 89 13.17 -7.91 -13.00
C ARG A 89 14.49 -7.43 -13.61
N GLU A 90 15.49 -8.30 -13.63
CA GLU A 90 16.77 -8.05 -14.31
C GLU A 90 16.60 -7.73 -15.80
N SER A 91 15.51 -8.22 -16.42
CA SER A 91 15.15 -7.89 -17.81
C SER A 91 14.66 -6.45 -18.00
N GLY A 92 14.48 -5.68 -16.93
CA GLY A 92 13.92 -4.32 -16.94
C GLY A 92 12.39 -4.28 -16.98
N THR A 93 11.71 -5.43 -16.95
CA THR A 93 10.25 -5.46 -16.87
C THR A 93 9.75 -5.29 -15.44
N VAL A 94 8.57 -4.68 -15.29
CA VAL A 94 7.94 -4.45 -13.99
C VAL A 94 7.26 -5.73 -13.50
N VAL A 95 7.40 -6.02 -12.21
CA VAL A 95 6.64 -7.05 -11.49
C VAL A 95 5.33 -6.47 -10.99
N ASP A 96 5.44 -5.37 -10.25
CA ASP A 96 4.33 -4.56 -9.75
C ASP A 96 4.83 -3.18 -9.28
N ASP A 97 3.90 -2.27 -9.00
CA ASP A 97 4.19 -1.00 -8.34
C ASP A 97 3.85 -1.06 -6.85
N LEU A 98 4.51 -0.22 -6.06
CA LEU A 98 4.34 -0.21 -4.62
C LEU A 98 4.70 1.16 -4.02
N LEU A 99 4.30 1.35 -2.75
CA LEU A 99 4.84 2.40 -1.89
C LEU A 99 5.85 1.81 -0.91
N VAL A 100 6.99 2.47 -0.78
CA VAL A 100 8.02 2.13 0.21
C VAL A 100 8.02 3.21 1.29
N TYR A 101 7.66 2.83 2.53
CA TYR A 101 7.72 3.69 3.71
C TYR A 101 8.97 3.38 4.50
N ARG A 102 9.75 4.40 4.83
CA ARG A 102 10.84 4.27 5.80
C ARG A 102 10.32 4.65 7.19
N LEU A 103 10.19 3.66 8.07
CA LEU A 103 9.72 3.84 9.44
C LEU A 103 10.89 4.12 10.39
N ALA A 104 12.06 3.54 10.12
CA ALA A 104 13.32 3.75 10.81
C ALA A 104 14.47 3.28 9.91
N GLU A 105 15.72 3.48 10.33
CA GLU A 105 16.91 3.08 9.59
C GLU A 105 16.95 1.58 9.24
N ASP A 106 16.42 0.76 10.14
CA ASP A 106 16.37 -0.70 10.01
C ASP A 106 14.96 -1.26 9.78
N ARG A 107 13.99 -0.39 9.45
CA ARG A 107 12.58 -0.79 9.35
C ARG A 107 11.85 -0.08 8.23
N LEU A 108 11.48 -0.85 7.23
CA LEU A 108 10.65 -0.42 6.11
C LEU A 108 9.30 -1.12 6.15
N MET A 109 8.29 -0.46 5.55
CA MET A 109 6.99 -1.05 5.25
C MET A 109 6.72 -0.85 3.76
N LEU A 110 6.43 -1.95 3.07
CA LEU A 110 6.03 -1.96 1.68
C LEU A 110 4.51 -2.08 1.62
N VAL A 111 3.86 -1.18 0.90
CA VAL A 111 2.42 -1.26 0.63
C VAL A 111 2.24 -1.66 -0.83
N VAL A 112 1.66 -2.83 -1.03
CA VAL A 112 1.50 -3.48 -2.34
C VAL A 112 0.03 -3.59 -2.72
N ASN A 113 -0.24 -3.83 -4.00
CA ASN A 113 -1.59 -3.90 -4.54
C ASN A 113 -2.38 -5.10 -4.00
N ALA A 114 -3.66 -4.89 -3.67
CA ALA A 114 -4.54 -5.86 -3.03
C ALA A 114 -4.65 -7.19 -3.80
N THR A 115 -4.79 -7.12 -5.12
CA THR A 115 -4.99 -8.31 -5.97
C THR A 115 -3.71 -9.10 -6.24
N THR A 116 -2.57 -8.49 -6.02
CA THR A 116 -1.25 -9.05 -6.31
C THR A 116 -0.38 -9.24 -5.08
N THR A 117 -0.93 -9.05 -3.89
CA THR A 117 -0.21 -9.16 -2.60
C THR A 117 0.58 -10.47 -2.48
N GLU A 118 -0.03 -11.63 -2.81
CA GLU A 118 0.65 -12.92 -2.71
C GLU A 118 1.78 -13.04 -3.75
N LYS A 119 1.54 -12.59 -4.98
CA LYS A 119 2.58 -12.56 -6.04
C LYS A 119 3.78 -11.72 -5.62
N ASP A 120 3.52 -10.55 -5.03
CA ASP A 120 4.57 -9.63 -4.61
C ASP A 120 5.32 -10.16 -3.38
N TRP A 121 4.60 -10.79 -2.44
CA TRP A 121 5.19 -11.49 -1.32
C TRP A 121 6.13 -12.61 -1.77
N GLU A 122 5.67 -13.48 -2.67
CA GLU A 122 6.50 -14.56 -3.24
C GLU A 122 7.73 -14.00 -3.97
N TRP A 123 7.54 -12.93 -4.75
CA TRP A 123 8.63 -12.26 -5.43
C TRP A 123 9.68 -11.74 -4.45
N ILE A 124 9.26 -10.96 -3.46
CA ILE A 124 10.15 -10.35 -2.47
C ILE A 124 10.89 -11.43 -1.67
N THR A 125 10.17 -12.44 -1.18
CA THR A 125 10.78 -13.51 -0.36
C THR A 125 11.76 -14.36 -1.17
N SER A 126 11.45 -14.67 -2.43
CA SER A 126 12.34 -15.45 -3.31
C SER A 126 13.64 -14.73 -3.67
N HIS A 127 13.69 -13.41 -3.52
CA HIS A 127 14.88 -12.60 -3.79
C HIS A 127 15.73 -12.31 -2.55
N LYS A 128 15.33 -12.76 -1.36
CA LYS A 128 16.17 -12.71 -0.17
C LYS A 128 17.32 -13.72 -0.32
N LYS A 129 18.53 -13.24 -0.10
CA LYS A 129 19.77 -14.04 -0.11
C LYS A 129 20.35 -14.08 1.31
N ASP A 130 21.54 -13.53 1.47
CA ASP A 130 22.29 -13.54 2.73
C ASP A 130 22.07 -12.26 3.56
N GLU A 131 21.17 -11.37 3.10
CA GLU A 131 20.87 -10.13 3.82
C GLU A 131 20.27 -10.42 5.20
N ASP A 132 20.73 -9.69 6.20
CA ASP A 132 20.20 -9.75 7.56
C ASP A 132 18.90 -8.94 7.64
N VAL A 133 17.85 -9.57 7.13
CA VAL A 133 16.48 -9.02 7.14
C VAL A 133 15.48 -10.08 7.56
N GLU A 134 14.47 -9.63 8.29
CA GLU A 134 13.22 -10.36 8.54
C GLU A 134 12.12 -9.79 7.66
N LEU A 135 11.37 -10.68 7.01
CA LEU A 135 10.23 -10.35 6.16
C LEU A 135 8.96 -10.84 6.82
N ARG A 136 7.95 -9.97 6.94
CA ARG A 136 6.67 -10.33 7.56
C ARG A 136 5.50 -9.73 6.79
N GLN A 137 4.59 -10.57 6.30
CA GLN A 137 3.33 -10.12 5.76
C GLN A 137 2.40 -9.75 6.94
N ALA A 138 1.95 -8.51 6.98
CA ALA A 138 1.23 -7.92 8.11
C ALA A 138 -0.17 -7.38 7.73
N SER A 139 -0.63 -7.62 6.51
CA SER A 139 -1.86 -7.03 5.94
C SER A 139 -3.09 -7.18 6.82
N VAL A 140 -3.22 -8.31 7.55
CA VAL A 140 -4.37 -8.56 8.44
C VAL A 140 -4.32 -7.77 9.76
N GLU A 141 -3.22 -7.12 10.06
CA GLU A 141 -2.99 -6.36 11.29
C GLU A 141 -3.31 -4.86 11.10
N TYR A 142 -3.52 -4.43 9.86
CA TYR A 142 -3.68 -3.02 9.52
C TYR A 142 -5.12 -2.66 9.12
N CYS A 143 -5.51 -1.46 9.52
CA CYS A 143 -6.57 -0.68 8.91
C CYS A 143 -5.91 0.58 8.36
N GLN A 144 -5.84 0.69 7.05
CA GLN A 144 -5.12 1.76 6.38
C GLN A 144 -6.08 2.78 5.81
N LEU A 145 -5.87 4.06 6.12
CA LEU A 145 -6.65 5.18 5.62
C LEU A 145 -5.73 6.14 4.88
N ALA A 146 -6.20 6.62 3.72
CA ALA A 146 -5.52 7.66 2.97
C ALA A 146 -6.34 8.96 3.06
N LEU A 147 -5.82 9.97 3.76
CA LEU A 147 -6.35 11.33 3.74
C LEU A 147 -5.67 12.09 2.61
N GLN A 148 -6.46 12.59 1.67
CA GLN A 148 -5.97 13.20 0.43
C GLN A 148 -6.66 14.53 0.14
N GLY A 149 -5.99 15.43 -0.58
CA GLY A 149 -6.53 16.70 -1.04
C GLY A 149 -5.78 17.92 -0.47
N PRO A 150 -6.09 19.14 -0.96
CA PRO A 150 -5.39 20.38 -0.54
C PRO A 150 -5.47 20.67 0.97
N ASP A 151 -6.57 20.28 1.63
CA ASP A 151 -6.81 20.52 3.06
C ASP A 151 -6.43 19.29 3.92
N ALA A 152 -5.65 18.33 3.39
CA ALA A 152 -5.26 17.12 4.11
C ALA A 152 -4.08 17.31 5.09
N VAL A 153 -3.44 18.48 5.08
CA VAL A 153 -2.30 18.88 5.92
C VAL A 153 -2.63 20.11 6.74
#